data_5db2923db01dac6263103c26874af0df
#
_entry.id   5db2923db01dac6263103c26874af0df
#
_cell.length_a   1.000
_cell.length_b   1.000
_cell.length_c   1.000
_cell.angle_alpha   90.00
_cell.angle_beta   90.00
_cell.angle_gamma   90.00
#
_symmetry.space_group_name_H-M   'P 1'
#
loop_
_entity.id
_entity.type
_entity.pdbx_description
1 polymer ?
#
loop_
_entity_poly.entity_id
_entity_poly.type
_entity_poly.pdbx_seq_one_letter_code
_entity_poly.pdbx_strand_id
1 'polypeptide(L)'
;MSLLQKLDHLPAFHYAVRLLRVRQLAGFALRKFPRVRSLPATGARYRCRYMETLLLADEIFNRNVYLKAIDPAQVKTFADLGCNVGLFAVLLADLTKRKDLTGLMIDANPEMIGETRWHIAENKLDRVTPVFGLVGSQSGGESADFYLLPSNLGSSQFAVYEPGKPPKGEWKKIRVPRVDIEAVWLKNCGDVRCHVLKIDIEGSERDFLQTEKKFLQRVDTVILEWHKWIVTRETVEAQLKAQGFVLVKVLEELAQTGIAWFQRK
;
A
#
# COMPACT_ATOMS: atom_id res chain seq x y z
N MET A 1 12.92 -3.15 20.60
CA MET A 1 13.51 -4.03 19.56
C MET A 1 13.27 -5.48 19.96
N SER A 2 12.58 -6.26 19.11
CA SER A 2 12.36 -7.68 19.35
C SER A 2 13.68 -8.48 19.22
N LEU A 3 13.72 -9.67 19.84
CA LEU A 3 14.88 -10.57 19.74
C LEU A 3 15.23 -10.89 18.27
N LEU A 4 14.23 -11.00 17.40
CA LEU A 4 14.38 -11.22 15.96
C LEU A 4 15.10 -10.07 15.25
N GLN A 5 14.80 -8.82 15.62
CA GLN A 5 15.48 -7.64 15.06
C GLN A 5 16.96 -7.58 15.45
N LYS A 6 17.32 -8.05 16.66
CA LYS A 6 18.72 -8.11 17.09
C LYS A 6 19.52 -9.19 16.36
N LEU A 7 18.88 -10.29 15.98
CA LEU A 7 19.49 -11.40 15.26
C LEU A 7 19.65 -11.12 13.76
N ASP A 8 18.81 -10.26 13.19
CA ASP A 8 18.78 -9.92 11.76
C ASP A 8 20.06 -9.16 11.31
N HIS A 9 20.84 -8.61 12.24
CA HIS A 9 22.12 -7.95 11.95
C HIS A 9 23.34 -8.89 11.94
N LEU A 10 23.14 -10.19 12.21
CA LEU A 10 24.25 -11.17 12.23
C LEU A 10 24.33 -11.94 10.91
N PRO A 11 25.38 -11.77 10.07
CA PRO A 11 25.53 -12.48 8.79
C PRO A 11 25.43 -14.00 8.93
N ALA A 12 25.98 -14.55 10.02
CA ALA A 12 25.92 -15.97 10.33
C ALA A 12 24.49 -16.47 10.60
N PHE A 13 23.61 -15.63 11.19
CA PHE A 13 22.23 -15.97 11.44
C PHE A 13 21.42 -16.01 10.14
N HIS A 14 21.62 -15.05 9.24
CA HIS A 14 21.01 -15.09 7.91
C HIS A 14 21.40 -16.33 7.11
N TYR A 15 22.65 -16.74 7.21
CA TYR A 15 23.15 -17.95 6.56
C TYR A 15 22.49 -19.21 7.15
N ALA A 16 22.43 -19.33 8.48
CA ALA A 16 21.80 -20.43 9.18
C ALA A 16 20.28 -20.52 8.92
N VAL A 17 19.58 -19.39 8.92
CA VAL A 17 18.13 -19.32 8.60
C VAL A 17 17.86 -19.73 7.15
N ARG A 18 18.75 -19.37 6.22
CA ARG A 18 18.68 -19.77 4.81
C ARG A 18 18.92 -21.27 4.63
N LEU A 19 19.94 -21.83 5.31
CA LEU A 19 20.30 -23.24 5.30
C LEU A 19 19.20 -24.13 5.90
N LEU A 20 18.59 -23.72 6.99
CA LEU A 20 17.56 -24.48 7.70
C LEU A 20 16.15 -24.29 7.13
N ARG A 21 15.98 -23.51 6.05
CA ARG A 21 14.67 -23.18 5.48
C ARG A 21 13.64 -22.64 6.49
N VAL A 22 14.13 -22.11 7.64
CA VAL A 22 13.29 -21.63 8.74
C VAL A 22 12.29 -20.58 8.26
N ARG A 23 12.71 -19.68 7.37
CA ARG A 23 11.84 -18.66 6.79
C ARG A 23 10.69 -19.27 5.96
N GLN A 24 10.98 -20.31 5.18
CA GLN A 24 9.97 -21.02 4.38
C GLN A 24 8.98 -21.77 5.28
N LEU A 25 9.48 -22.46 6.29
CA LEU A 25 8.67 -23.19 7.28
C LEU A 25 7.79 -22.20 8.09
N ALA A 26 8.35 -21.08 8.54
CA ALA A 26 7.61 -20.04 9.23
C ALA A 26 6.53 -19.42 8.33
N GLY A 27 6.85 -19.14 7.06
CA GLY A 27 5.88 -18.65 6.08
C GLY A 27 4.76 -19.65 5.83
N PHE A 28 5.09 -20.93 5.68
CA PHE A 28 4.09 -22.00 5.55
C PHE A 28 3.19 -22.11 6.79
N ALA A 29 3.78 -22.07 7.99
CA ALA A 29 3.03 -22.11 9.24
C ALA A 29 2.08 -20.92 9.38
N LEU A 30 2.51 -19.70 9.05
CA LEU A 30 1.67 -18.52 9.08
C LEU A 30 0.53 -18.59 8.07
N ARG A 31 0.77 -19.11 6.86
CA ARG A 31 -0.28 -19.30 5.84
C ARG A 31 -1.36 -20.26 6.33
N LYS A 32 -0.99 -21.35 7.03
CA LYS A 32 -1.91 -22.36 7.56
C LYS A 32 -2.57 -21.94 8.86
N PHE A 33 -1.84 -21.22 9.71
CA PHE A 33 -2.28 -20.75 11.03
C PHE A 33 -1.99 -19.25 11.17
N PRO A 34 -2.79 -18.37 10.53
CA PRO A 34 -2.59 -16.93 10.58
C PRO A 34 -2.67 -16.40 12.02
N ARG A 35 -1.76 -15.50 12.37
CA ARG A 35 -1.79 -14.85 13.68
C ARG A 35 -2.67 -13.61 13.62
N VAL A 36 -3.73 -13.60 14.42
CA VAL A 36 -4.58 -12.42 14.62
C VAL A 36 -4.04 -11.63 15.81
N ARG A 37 -3.98 -10.32 15.66
CA ARG A 37 -3.59 -9.36 16.69
C ARG A 37 -4.63 -8.25 16.79
N SER A 38 -4.69 -7.58 17.94
CA SER A 38 -5.56 -6.43 18.18
C SER A 38 -4.71 -5.19 18.50
N LEU A 39 -5.12 -4.05 18.00
CA LEU A 39 -4.55 -2.77 18.36
C LEU A 39 -5.09 -2.33 19.73
N PRO A 40 -4.23 -1.87 20.65
CA PRO A 40 -4.63 -1.62 22.05
C PRO A 40 -5.70 -0.53 22.21
N ALA A 41 -5.68 0.49 21.35
CA ALA A 41 -6.52 1.69 21.52
C ALA A 41 -8.00 1.42 21.24
N THR A 42 -8.33 0.61 20.23
CA THR A 42 -9.72 0.39 19.79
C THR A 42 -10.12 -1.07 19.75
N GLY A 43 -9.16 -1.99 19.87
CA GLY A 43 -9.37 -3.40 19.63
C GLY A 43 -9.49 -3.74 18.12
N ALA A 44 -9.17 -2.81 17.22
CA ALA A 44 -9.14 -3.09 15.79
C ALA A 44 -8.20 -4.27 15.50
N ARG A 45 -8.64 -5.21 14.65
CA ARG A 45 -7.98 -6.49 14.47
C ARG A 45 -7.32 -6.61 13.12
N TYR A 46 -6.12 -7.19 13.11
CA TYR A 46 -5.42 -7.55 11.89
C TYR A 46 -4.81 -8.94 12.00
N ARG A 47 -4.65 -9.61 10.85
CA ARG A 47 -3.99 -10.91 10.81
C ARG A 47 -2.72 -10.87 9.97
N CYS A 48 -1.73 -11.61 10.45
CA CYS A 48 -0.49 -11.87 9.74
C CYS A 48 -0.55 -13.29 9.17
N ARG A 49 -0.80 -13.38 7.86
CA ARG A 49 -0.80 -14.64 7.11
C ARG A 49 0.50 -14.84 6.33
N TYR A 50 1.22 -13.76 6.09
CA TYR A 50 2.49 -13.73 5.38
C TYR A 50 3.57 -13.12 6.28
N MET A 51 4.82 -13.51 6.07
CA MET A 51 5.95 -12.93 6.81
C MET A 51 6.07 -11.43 6.55
N GLU A 52 5.80 -11.02 5.33
CA GLU A 52 5.84 -9.63 4.88
C GLU A 52 4.79 -8.77 5.61
N THR A 53 3.64 -9.34 5.95
CA THR A 53 2.62 -8.62 6.74
C THR A 53 3.13 -8.22 8.11
N LEU A 54 4.08 -8.96 8.69
CA LEU A 54 4.72 -8.57 9.96
C LEU A 54 5.55 -7.30 9.80
N LEU A 55 6.25 -7.15 8.67
CA LEU A 55 7.06 -5.96 8.37
C LEU A 55 6.17 -4.75 8.12
N LEU A 56 5.10 -4.92 7.32
CA LEU A 56 4.11 -3.88 7.08
C LEU A 56 3.40 -3.45 8.38
N ALA A 57 3.06 -4.40 9.24
CA ALA A 57 2.45 -4.10 10.53
C ALA A 57 3.41 -3.32 11.46
N ASP A 58 4.69 -3.61 11.42
CA ASP A 58 5.71 -2.85 12.15
C ASP A 58 5.81 -1.41 11.63
N GLU A 59 5.87 -1.25 10.32
CA GLU A 59 5.91 0.06 9.66
C GLU A 59 4.68 0.91 10.00
N ILE A 60 3.50 0.34 9.82
CA ILE A 60 2.23 1.06 9.93
C ILE A 60 1.87 1.34 11.40
N PHE A 61 2.03 0.35 12.30
CA PHE A 61 1.52 0.46 13.67
C PHE A 61 2.59 0.78 14.72
N ASN A 62 3.87 0.44 14.50
CA ASN A 62 4.92 0.68 15.47
C ASN A 62 5.80 1.87 15.10
N ARG A 63 6.24 1.95 13.82
CA ARG A 63 7.05 3.09 13.33
C ARG A 63 6.19 4.31 13.08
N ASN A 64 4.89 4.12 12.90
CA ASN A 64 3.90 5.19 12.75
C ASN A 64 4.23 6.19 11.61
N VAL A 65 4.72 5.67 10.48
CA VAL A 65 5.22 6.50 9.37
C VAL A 65 4.15 7.48 8.89
N TYR A 66 2.90 7.06 8.84
CA TYR A 66 1.78 7.83 8.28
C TYR A 66 1.09 8.77 9.27
N LEU A 67 1.29 8.60 10.59
CA LEU A 67 0.52 9.32 11.62
C LEU A 67 0.57 10.85 11.49
N LYS A 68 1.72 11.39 11.08
CA LYS A 68 1.90 12.85 10.97
C LYS A 68 1.09 13.47 9.83
N ALA A 69 0.71 12.66 8.85
CA ALA A 69 -0.04 13.09 7.66
C ALA A 69 -1.56 12.93 7.82
N ILE A 70 -2.02 12.36 8.93
CA ILE A 70 -3.42 12.02 9.17
C ILE A 70 -3.96 12.85 10.33
N ASP A 71 -4.95 13.71 10.06
CA ASP A 71 -5.79 14.32 11.09
C ASP A 71 -7.01 13.44 11.33
N PRO A 72 -7.06 12.68 12.44
CA PRO A 72 -8.15 11.74 12.69
C PRO A 72 -9.53 12.40 12.77
N ALA A 73 -9.61 13.68 13.13
CA ALA A 73 -10.88 14.38 13.24
C ALA A 73 -11.51 14.66 11.87
N GLN A 74 -10.70 14.84 10.85
CA GLN A 74 -11.15 15.19 9.50
C GLN A 74 -11.37 13.99 8.60
N VAL A 75 -10.72 12.85 8.86
CA VAL A 75 -10.79 11.69 7.95
C VAL A 75 -12.12 10.96 8.09
N LYS A 76 -12.91 10.99 7.04
CA LYS A 76 -14.14 10.19 6.86
C LYS A 76 -14.08 9.32 5.62
N THR A 77 -13.31 9.75 4.63
CA THR A 77 -13.17 9.09 3.33
C THR A 77 -11.71 8.93 2.97
N PHE A 78 -11.36 7.84 2.31
CA PHE A 78 -9.99 7.59 1.91
C PHE A 78 -9.90 6.70 0.65
N ALA A 79 -8.76 6.77 -0.03
CA ALA A 79 -8.36 5.80 -1.03
C ALA A 79 -6.96 5.28 -0.70
N ASP A 80 -6.74 3.98 -0.87
CA ASP A 80 -5.47 3.30 -0.67
C ASP A 80 -5.12 2.52 -1.95
N LEU A 81 -4.14 3.02 -2.68
CA LEU A 81 -3.67 2.46 -3.93
C LEU A 81 -2.38 1.69 -3.68
N GLY A 82 -2.37 0.41 -4.06
CA GLY A 82 -1.39 -0.55 -3.60
C GLY A 82 -1.67 -0.92 -2.14
N CYS A 83 -2.92 -1.28 -1.86
CA CYS A 83 -3.35 -1.47 -0.47
C CYS A 83 -2.78 -2.72 0.19
N ASN A 84 -2.12 -3.59 -0.56
CA ASN A 84 -1.57 -4.85 -0.07
C ASN A 84 -2.63 -5.62 0.74
N VAL A 85 -2.32 -6.04 1.95
CA VAL A 85 -3.28 -6.74 2.83
C VAL A 85 -4.30 -5.81 3.51
N GLY A 86 -4.25 -4.50 3.29
CA GLY A 86 -5.28 -3.56 3.78
C GLY A 86 -5.05 -3.01 5.19
N LEU A 87 -3.82 -2.99 5.69
CA LEU A 87 -3.53 -2.50 7.05
C LEU A 87 -3.74 -1.00 7.21
N PHE A 88 -3.67 -0.21 6.13
CA PHE A 88 -3.92 1.22 6.19
C PHE A 88 -5.38 1.53 6.61
N ALA A 89 -6.37 0.78 6.12
CA ALA A 89 -7.75 0.92 6.58
C ALA A 89 -7.91 0.58 8.06
N VAL A 90 -7.20 -0.44 8.56
CA VAL A 90 -7.19 -0.79 9.98
C VAL A 90 -6.57 0.32 10.82
N LEU A 91 -5.48 0.95 10.35
CA LEU A 91 -4.87 2.12 10.97
C LEU A 91 -5.86 3.28 11.05
N LEU A 92 -6.54 3.61 9.94
CA LEU A 92 -7.52 4.71 9.92
C LEU A 92 -8.68 4.43 10.89
N ALA A 93 -9.18 3.19 10.94
CA ALA A 93 -10.24 2.81 11.88
C ALA A 93 -9.79 2.94 13.35
N ASP A 94 -8.54 2.59 13.64
CA ASP A 94 -7.96 2.72 14.99
C ASP A 94 -7.78 4.18 15.38
N LEU A 95 -7.21 5.01 14.49
CA LEU A 95 -6.94 6.42 14.73
C LEU A 95 -8.22 7.24 14.88
N THR A 96 -9.17 7.05 13.98
CA THR A 96 -10.41 7.84 13.93
C THR A 96 -11.47 7.32 14.90
N LYS A 97 -11.34 6.08 15.39
CA LYS A 97 -12.36 5.34 16.16
C LYS A 97 -13.70 5.20 15.42
N ARG A 98 -13.68 5.34 14.10
CA ARG A 98 -14.86 5.34 13.24
C ARG A 98 -15.11 3.95 12.63
N LYS A 99 -16.38 3.58 12.55
CA LYS A 99 -16.85 2.40 11.79
C LYS A 99 -17.52 2.80 10.48
N ASP A 100 -17.84 4.08 10.30
CA ASP A 100 -18.50 4.66 9.14
C ASP A 100 -17.52 5.24 8.11
N LEU A 101 -16.25 4.86 8.19
CA LEU A 101 -15.26 5.20 7.17
C LEU A 101 -15.74 4.70 5.81
N THR A 102 -15.74 5.58 4.82
CA THR A 102 -16.02 5.23 3.43
C THR A 102 -14.71 5.25 2.65
N GLY A 103 -14.43 4.21 1.89
CA GLY A 103 -13.14 4.15 1.22
C GLY A 103 -13.05 3.17 0.07
N LEU A 104 -12.01 3.37 -0.72
CA LEU A 104 -11.65 2.53 -1.85
C LEU A 104 -10.23 1.98 -1.63
N MET A 105 -10.06 0.68 -1.75
CA MET A 105 -8.78 0.01 -1.61
C MET A 105 -8.49 -0.79 -2.87
N ILE A 106 -7.40 -0.47 -3.57
CA ILE A 106 -7.08 -1.09 -4.86
C ILE A 106 -5.72 -1.79 -4.77
N ASP A 107 -5.68 -3.02 -5.24
CA ASP A 107 -4.44 -3.77 -5.40
C ASP A 107 -4.50 -4.68 -6.63
N ALA A 108 -3.37 -4.84 -7.29
CA ALA A 108 -3.22 -5.70 -8.46
C ALA A 108 -2.95 -7.18 -8.11
N ASN A 109 -2.77 -7.49 -6.82
CA ASN A 109 -2.59 -8.86 -6.35
C ASN A 109 -3.91 -9.41 -5.77
N PRO A 110 -4.52 -10.44 -6.39
CA PRO A 110 -5.80 -10.97 -5.94
C PRO A 110 -5.75 -11.64 -4.56
N GLU A 111 -4.57 -12.17 -4.16
CA GLU A 111 -4.41 -12.73 -2.81
C GLU A 111 -4.45 -11.62 -1.74
N MET A 112 -3.82 -10.46 -2.02
CA MET A 112 -3.83 -9.31 -1.12
C MET A 112 -5.24 -8.73 -0.98
N ILE A 113 -5.99 -8.65 -2.05
CA ILE A 113 -7.41 -8.27 -2.01
C ILE A 113 -8.24 -9.25 -1.15
N GLY A 114 -7.91 -10.54 -1.16
CA GLY A 114 -8.52 -11.53 -0.26
C GLY A 114 -8.25 -11.23 1.23
N GLU A 115 -7.03 -10.83 1.58
CA GLU A 115 -6.67 -10.41 2.94
C GLU A 115 -7.34 -9.08 3.32
N THR A 116 -7.36 -8.12 2.39
CA THR A 116 -8.04 -6.83 2.59
C THR A 116 -9.53 -7.02 2.91
N ARG A 117 -10.23 -7.90 2.19
CA ARG A 117 -11.63 -8.25 2.50
C ARG A 117 -11.80 -8.80 3.91
N TRP A 118 -10.88 -9.65 4.35
CA TRP A 118 -10.92 -10.17 5.71
C TRP A 118 -10.76 -9.05 6.75
N HIS A 119 -9.80 -8.13 6.56
CA HIS A 119 -9.58 -7.01 7.47
C HIS A 119 -10.79 -6.06 7.53
N ILE A 120 -11.40 -5.78 6.39
CA ILE A 120 -12.61 -4.96 6.29
C ILE A 120 -13.75 -5.62 7.08
N ALA A 121 -14.03 -6.89 6.84
CA ALA A 121 -15.11 -7.63 7.50
C ALA A 121 -14.91 -7.75 9.02
N GLU A 122 -13.68 -8.09 9.44
CA GLU A 122 -13.32 -8.26 10.85
C GLU A 122 -13.48 -6.96 11.65
N ASN A 123 -13.21 -5.81 11.01
CA ASN A 123 -13.33 -4.50 11.65
C ASN A 123 -14.67 -3.80 11.39
N LYS A 124 -15.61 -4.46 10.69
CA LYS A 124 -16.95 -3.92 10.35
C LYS A 124 -16.87 -2.59 9.59
N LEU A 125 -15.99 -2.54 8.59
CA LEU A 125 -15.80 -1.36 7.72
C LEU A 125 -16.66 -1.52 6.46
N ASP A 126 -17.98 -1.61 6.63
CA ASP A 126 -18.93 -2.03 5.58
C ASP A 126 -19.01 -1.07 4.39
N ARG A 127 -18.51 0.17 4.53
CA ARG A 127 -18.45 1.19 3.47
C ARG A 127 -17.08 1.27 2.78
N VAL A 128 -16.17 0.35 3.09
CA VAL A 128 -14.87 0.26 2.43
C VAL A 128 -14.90 -0.82 1.37
N THR A 129 -14.61 -0.45 0.13
CA THR A 129 -14.70 -1.34 -1.03
C THR A 129 -13.31 -1.77 -1.49
N PRO A 130 -12.96 -3.06 -1.43
CA PRO A 130 -11.74 -3.60 -2.00
C PRO A 130 -11.94 -3.94 -3.47
N VAL A 131 -11.04 -3.48 -4.33
CA VAL A 131 -11.07 -3.65 -5.78
C VAL A 131 -9.80 -4.32 -6.27
N PHE A 132 -9.95 -5.42 -6.99
CA PHE A 132 -8.85 -6.02 -7.73
C PHE A 132 -8.64 -5.27 -9.04
N GLY A 133 -7.45 -4.70 -9.22
CA GLY A 133 -7.12 -3.95 -10.42
C GLY A 133 -5.85 -3.12 -10.34
N LEU A 134 -5.46 -2.56 -11.47
CA LEU A 134 -4.30 -1.71 -11.65
C LEU A 134 -4.73 -0.29 -11.95
N VAL A 135 -4.15 0.69 -11.24
CA VAL A 135 -4.35 2.13 -11.48
C VAL A 135 -3.11 2.76 -12.15
N GLY A 136 -3.28 3.93 -12.77
CA GLY A 136 -2.14 4.74 -13.21
C GLY A 136 -1.56 4.40 -14.57
N SER A 137 -2.30 3.72 -15.45
CA SER A 137 -1.88 3.62 -16.84
C SER A 137 -3.07 3.43 -17.76
N GLN A 138 -3.35 4.43 -18.58
CA GLN A 138 -4.44 4.37 -19.58
C GLN A 138 -3.94 3.96 -20.98
N SER A 139 -2.65 3.79 -21.18
CA SER A 139 -2.11 3.34 -22.45
C SER A 139 -2.22 1.83 -22.60
N GLY A 140 -3.10 1.35 -23.49
CA GLY A 140 -3.07 -0.03 -23.96
C GLY A 140 -4.14 -0.99 -23.49
N GLY A 141 -5.43 -0.60 -23.47
CA GLY A 141 -6.56 -1.52 -23.36
C GLY A 141 -7.06 -1.78 -21.94
N GLU A 142 -8.04 -2.69 -21.80
CA GLU A 142 -8.80 -2.94 -20.56
C GLU A 142 -8.00 -3.66 -19.46
N SER A 143 -6.85 -4.23 -19.78
CA SER A 143 -6.01 -4.96 -18.82
C SER A 143 -4.53 -4.81 -19.13
N ALA A 144 -3.67 -5.05 -18.15
CA ALA A 144 -2.22 -5.05 -18.28
C ALA A 144 -1.59 -6.31 -17.69
N ASP A 145 -0.34 -6.55 -18.08
CA ASP A 145 0.50 -7.55 -17.44
C ASP A 145 0.96 -7.03 -16.08
N PHE A 146 0.95 -7.91 -15.08
CA PHE A 146 1.44 -7.64 -13.75
C PHE A 146 2.28 -8.81 -13.26
N TYR A 147 3.38 -8.51 -12.60
CA TYR A 147 4.37 -9.49 -12.18
C TYR A 147 4.33 -9.64 -10.66
N LEU A 148 3.82 -10.78 -10.21
CA LEU A 148 3.75 -11.13 -8.80
C LEU A 148 5.09 -11.69 -8.32
N LEU A 149 5.63 -11.12 -7.26
CA LEU A 149 6.77 -11.66 -6.53
C LEU A 149 6.32 -12.69 -5.50
N PRO A 150 7.14 -13.72 -5.22
CA PRO A 150 6.87 -14.67 -4.14
C PRO A 150 6.77 -14.02 -2.76
N SER A 151 7.38 -12.86 -2.57
CA SER A 151 7.36 -12.10 -1.31
C SER A 151 6.13 -11.23 -1.12
N ASN A 152 5.24 -11.09 -2.11
CA ASN A 152 4.10 -10.16 -2.11
C ASN A 152 4.44 -8.68 -1.89
N LEU A 153 5.68 -8.33 -1.55
CA LEU A 153 6.20 -6.97 -1.52
C LEU A 153 6.90 -6.69 -2.85
N GLY A 154 6.68 -5.52 -3.40
CA GLY A 154 7.31 -5.09 -4.62
C GLY A 154 6.80 -5.79 -5.89
N SER A 155 5.59 -6.34 -5.89
CA SER A 155 4.94 -6.80 -7.12
C SER A 155 4.54 -5.61 -7.98
N SER A 156 4.90 -5.61 -9.29
CA SER A 156 4.82 -4.45 -10.15
C SER A 156 4.31 -4.79 -11.55
N GLN A 157 3.82 -3.78 -12.29
CA GLN A 157 3.59 -3.90 -13.72
C GLN A 157 4.91 -3.96 -14.55
N PHE A 158 6.03 -3.66 -13.93
CA PHE A 158 7.34 -3.70 -14.56
C PHE A 158 8.09 -4.98 -14.18
N ALA A 159 8.59 -5.71 -15.19
CA ALA A 159 9.36 -6.94 -14.98
C ALA A 159 10.80 -6.70 -14.48
N VAL A 160 11.20 -5.44 -14.27
CA VAL A 160 12.59 -5.06 -13.96
C VAL A 160 12.62 -4.05 -12.83
N TYR A 161 13.26 -4.40 -11.72
CA TYR A 161 13.51 -3.48 -10.57
C TYR A 161 14.66 -2.51 -10.78
N GLU A 162 15.62 -2.88 -11.61
CA GLU A 162 16.76 -2.04 -11.97
C GLU A 162 16.84 -1.98 -13.49
N PRO A 163 17.03 -0.79 -14.08
CA PRO A 163 17.21 -0.67 -15.52
C PRO A 163 18.30 -1.64 -16.03
N GLY A 164 17.94 -2.50 -16.96
CA GLY A 164 18.86 -3.46 -17.59
C GLY A 164 19.13 -4.74 -16.81
N LYS A 165 18.52 -4.97 -15.63
CA LYS A 165 18.67 -6.23 -14.91
C LYS A 165 17.35 -6.99 -14.85
N PRO A 166 17.34 -8.29 -15.18
CA PRO A 166 16.14 -9.09 -14.99
C PRO A 166 15.80 -9.19 -13.49
N PRO A 167 14.51 -9.29 -13.15
CA PRO A 167 14.09 -9.47 -11.77
C PRO A 167 14.72 -10.75 -11.19
N LYS A 168 15.23 -10.65 -9.95
CA LYS A 168 15.75 -11.82 -9.24
C LYS A 168 14.58 -12.62 -8.68
N GLY A 169 14.36 -13.82 -9.17
CA GLY A 169 13.35 -14.76 -8.66
C GLY A 169 12.36 -15.24 -9.72
N GLU A 170 11.50 -16.17 -9.33
CA GLU A 170 10.40 -16.65 -10.16
C GLU A 170 9.23 -15.67 -10.08
N TRP A 171 8.96 -14.96 -11.16
CA TRP A 171 7.82 -14.09 -11.30
C TRP A 171 6.63 -14.86 -11.85
N LYS A 172 5.47 -14.66 -11.22
CA LYS A 172 4.22 -15.11 -11.81
C LYS A 172 3.58 -13.94 -12.55
N LYS A 173 3.55 -14.04 -13.86
CA LYS A 173 2.85 -13.08 -14.70
C LYS A 173 1.35 -13.35 -14.69
N ILE A 174 0.54 -12.32 -14.45
CA ILE A 174 -0.92 -12.36 -14.49
C ILE A 174 -1.45 -11.18 -15.33
N ARG A 175 -2.68 -11.33 -15.81
CA ARG A 175 -3.43 -10.23 -16.45
C ARG A 175 -4.31 -9.58 -15.38
N VAL A 176 -4.21 -8.25 -15.26
CA VAL A 176 -4.94 -7.45 -14.26
C VAL A 176 -5.80 -6.41 -14.99
N PRO A 177 -7.09 -6.27 -14.64
CA PRO A 177 -7.93 -5.24 -15.22
C PRO A 177 -7.44 -3.85 -14.81
N ARG A 178 -7.55 -2.89 -15.72
CA ARG A 178 -7.29 -1.47 -15.41
C ARG A 178 -8.51 -0.88 -14.74
N VAL A 179 -8.30 -0.04 -13.77
CA VAL A 179 -9.33 0.62 -12.98
C VAL A 179 -9.35 2.11 -13.30
N ASP A 180 -10.47 2.60 -13.79
CA ASP A 180 -10.79 4.03 -13.77
C ASP A 180 -11.17 4.41 -12.35
N ILE A 181 -10.22 4.99 -11.62
CA ILE A 181 -10.40 5.31 -10.19
C ILE A 181 -11.52 6.33 -9.97
N GLU A 182 -11.67 7.31 -10.87
CA GLU A 182 -12.76 8.31 -10.76
C GLU A 182 -14.13 7.65 -10.87
N ALA A 183 -14.33 6.78 -11.87
CA ALA A 183 -15.60 6.08 -12.05
C ALA A 183 -15.90 5.14 -10.87
N VAL A 184 -14.89 4.39 -10.39
CA VAL A 184 -15.05 3.47 -9.26
C VAL A 184 -15.26 4.22 -7.95
N TRP A 185 -14.63 5.36 -7.74
CA TRP A 185 -14.87 6.23 -6.59
C TRP A 185 -16.31 6.73 -6.56
N LEU A 186 -16.79 7.32 -7.65
CA LEU A 186 -18.15 7.82 -7.75
C LEU A 186 -19.20 6.74 -7.49
N LYS A 187 -18.95 5.53 -8.02
CA LYS A 187 -19.86 4.39 -7.84
C LYS A 187 -19.94 3.93 -6.38
N ASN A 188 -18.82 3.87 -5.65
CA ASN A 188 -18.74 3.23 -4.33
C ASN A 188 -18.75 4.23 -3.17
N CYS A 189 -18.21 5.42 -3.37
CA CYS A 189 -18.10 6.45 -2.34
C CYS A 189 -19.03 7.65 -2.58
N GLY A 190 -19.52 7.81 -3.82
CA GLY A 190 -20.34 8.94 -4.23
C GLY A 190 -19.53 10.18 -4.63
N ASP A 191 -20.22 11.27 -4.89
CA ASP A 191 -19.62 12.56 -5.26
C ASP A 191 -19.15 13.33 -4.01
N VAL A 192 -18.21 12.72 -3.29
CA VAL A 192 -17.61 13.29 -2.07
C VAL A 192 -16.11 13.44 -2.23
N ARG A 193 -15.51 14.29 -1.39
CA ARG A 193 -14.06 14.44 -1.36
C ARG A 193 -13.38 13.20 -0.79
N CYS A 194 -12.15 12.94 -1.22
CA CYS A 194 -11.24 11.96 -0.66
C CYS A 194 -10.31 12.69 0.32
N HIS A 195 -10.54 12.55 1.63
CA HIS A 195 -9.75 13.27 2.64
C HIS A 195 -8.29 12.81 2.67
N VAL A 196 -8.05 11.51 2.48
CA VAL A 196 -6.69 10.96 2.44
C VAL A 196 -6.56 9.95 1.29
N LEU A 197 -5.60 10.19 0.42
CA LEU A 197 -5.16 9.29 -0.63
C LEU A 197 -3.76 8.77 -0.28
N LYS A 198 -3.62 7.45 -0.05
CA LYS A 198 -2.32 6.77 -0.02
C LYS A 198 -2.02 6.23 -1.42
N ILE A 199 -0.80 6.45 -1.88
CA ILE A 199 -0.28 5.93 -3.16
C ILE A 199 1.02 5.20 -2.88
N ASP A 200 1.04 3.89 -3.18
CA ASP A 200 2.20 3.02 -3.08
C ASP A 200 2.00 1.88 -4.08
N ILE A 201 2.27 2.17 -5.36
CA ILE A 201 1.88 1.33 -6.51
C ILE A 201 3.08 0.83 -7.32
N GLU A 202 4.21 0.70 -6.64
CA GLU A 202 5.40 -0.02 -7.08
C GLU A 202 5.84 0.36 -8.50
N GLY A 203 6.04 1.68 -8.71
CA GLY A 203 6.57 2.25 -9.95
C GLY A 203 5.53 2.81 -10.92
N SER A 204 4.23 2.74 -10.61
CA SER A 204 3.17 3.35 -11.43
C SER A 204 2.84 4.79 -11.03
N GLU A 205 3.53 5.36 -10.03
CA GLU A 205 3.24 6.67 -9.42
C GLU A 205 3.29 7.79 -10.45
N ARG A 206 4.33 7.80 -11.30
CA ARG A 206 4.49 8.83 -12.35
C ARG A 206 3.29 8.84 -13.30
N ASP A 207 2.90 7.67 -13.77
CA ASP A 207 1.81 7.54 -14.74
C ASP A 207 0.46 7.89 -14.09
N PHE A 208 0.24 7.45 -12.85
CA PHE A 208 -0.94 7.81 -12.06
C PHE A 208 -1.10 9.34 -11.92
N LEU A 209 -0.05 10.03 -11.51
CA LEU A 209 -0.08 11.48 -11.34
C LEU A 209 -0.31 12.25 -12.66
N GLN A 210 0.06 11.65 -13.80
CA GLN A 210 -0.17 12.24 -15.12
C GLN A 210 -1.58 11.99 -15.65
N THR A 211 -2.16 10.84 -15.38
CA THR A 211 -3.42 10.39 -15.98
C THR A 211 -4.64 10.66 -15.09
N GLU A 212 -4.54 10.49 -13.78
CA GLU A 212 -5.69 10.51 -12.87
C GLU A 212 -6.00 11.90 -12.29
N LYS A 213 -5.79 12.95 -13.12
CA LYS A 213 -5.95 14.36 -12.70
C LYS A 213 -7.34 14.66 -12.17
N LYS A 214 -8.38 14.05 -12.78
CA LYS A 214 -9.77 14.27 -12.38
C LYS A 214 -10.02 13.76 -10.97
N PHE A 215 -9.56 12.57 -10.63
CA PHE A 215 -9.66 12.04 -9.29
C PHE A 215 -8.83 12.86 -8.28
N LEU A 216 -7.62 13.26 -8.67
CA LEU A 216 -6.77 14.08 -7.83
C LEU A 216 -7.43 15.41 -7.42
N GLN A 217 -8.31 16.00 -8.23
CA GLN A 217 -9.05 17.22 -7.86
C GLN A 217 -9.96 17.04 -6.64
N ARG A 218 -10.38 15.81 -6.34
CA ARG A 218 -11.21 15.46 -5.17
C ARG A 218 -10.41 15.27 -3.89
N VAL A 219 -9.11 15.12 -3.99
CA VAL A 219 -8.25 14.71 -2.88
C VAL A 219 -7.81 15.93 -2.07
N ASP A 220 -7.84 15.81 -0.74
CA ASP A 220 -7.36 16.85 0.18
C ASP A 220 -5.90 16.61 0.59
N THR A 221 -5.58 15.38 0.98
CA THR A 221 -4.24 14.97 1.44
C THR A 221 -3.74 13.80 0.62
N VAL A 222 -2.50 13.87 0.16
CA VAL A 222 -1.80 12.76 -0.51
C VAL A 222 -0.63 12.31 0.36
N ILE A 223 -0.57 11.01 0.65
CA ILE A 223 0.61 10.34 1.20
C ILE A 223 1.13 9.45 0.07
N LEU A 224 2.31 9.75 -0.44
CA LEU A 224 2.84 9.06 -1.61
C LEU A 224 4.21 8.47 -1.30
N GLU A 225 4.36 7.17 -1.54
CA GLU A 225 5.64 6.51 -1.68
C GLU A 225 6.07 6.55 -3.14
N TRP A 226 7.28 7.06 -3.41
CA TRP A 226 7.86 7.03 -4.75
C TRP A 226 9.01 6.04 -4.81
N HIS A 227 9.11 5.38 -5.95
CA HIS A 227 10.15 4.40 -6.23
C HIS A 227 11.23 5.04 -7.11
N LYS A 228 12.44 5.24 -6.55
CA LYS A 228 13.54 6.01 -7.17
C LYS A 228 14.07 5.40 -8.47
N TRP A 229 13.76 4.16 -8.74
CA TRP A 229 14.10 3.49 -10.00
C TRP A 229 13.16 3.87 -11.16
N ILE A 230 12.03 4.54 -10.88
CA ILE A 230 11.04 5.00 -11.88
C ILE A 230 10.88 6.54 -11.88
N VAL A 231 10.86 7.16 -10.70
CA VAL A 231 10.56 8.57 -10.58
C VAL A 231 11.37 9.23 -9.47
N THR A 232 11.81 10.47 -9.71
CA THR A 232 12.50 11.26 -8.67
C THR A 232 11.51 12.02 -7.81
N ARG A 233 11.93 12.41 -6.62
CA ARG A 233 11.13 13.23 -5.71
C ARG A 233 10.71 14.55 -6.38
N GLU A 234 11.63 15.21 -7.07
CA GLU A 234 11.39 16.50 -7.74
C GLU A 234 10.29 16.37 -8.80
N THR A 235 10.26 15.24 -9.52
CA THR A 235 9.20 14.96 -10.51
C THR A 235 7.85 14.79 -9.82
N VAL A 236 7.78 14.03 -8.73
CA VAL A 236 6.55 13.84 -7.95
C VAL A 236 6.06 15.17 -7.39
N GLU A 237 6.94 15.97 -6.79
CA GLU A 237 6.62 17.30 -6.27
C GLU A 237 6.08 18.23 -7.35
N ALA A 238 6.72 18.26 -8.52
CA ALA A 238 6.30 19.10 -9.64
C ALA A 238 4.90 18.69 -10.16
N GLN A 239 4.65 17.39 -10.30
CA GLN A 239 3.37 16.87 -10.77
C GLN A 239 2.24 17.17 -9.79
N LEU A 240 2.45 16.95 -8.48
CA LEU A 240 1.46 17.25 -7.45
C LEU A 240 1.24 18.75 -7.28
N LYS A 241 2.30 19.56 -7.38
CA LYS A 241 2.19 21.04 -7.38
C LYS A 241 1.32 21.53 -8.54
N ALA A 242 1.48 20.95 -9.73
CA ALA A 242 0.64 21.28 -10.90
C ALA A 242 -0.83 20.91 -10.71
N GLN A 243 -1.15 20.00 -9.76
CA GLN A 243 -2.50 19.62 -9.36
C GLN A 243 -3.02 20.39 -8.12
N GLY A 244 -2.29 21.41 -7.64
CA GLY A 244 -2.68 22.27 -6.52
C GLY A 244 -2.30 21.73 -5.13
N PHE A 245 -1.36 20.79 -5.05
CA PHE A 245 -0.83 20.32 -3.78
C PHE A 245 0.50 21.02 -3.43
N VAL A 246 0.80 21.08 -2.14
CA VAL A 246 2.09 21.50 -1.61
C VAL A 246 2.70 20.40 -0.78
N LEU A 247 4.00 20.20 -0.91
CA LEU A 247 4.75 19.34 -0.02
C LEU A 247 4.71 19.93 1.39
N VAL A 248 4.22 19.13 2.34
CA VAL A 248 4.24 19.50 3.77
C VAL A 248 5.48 18.91 4.42
N LYS A 249 5.75 17.63 4.16
CA LYS A 249 6.88 16.95 4.80
C LYS A 249 7.28 15.68 4.03
N VAL A 250 8.59 15.43 3.96
CA VAL A 250 9.14 14.11 3.68
C VAL A 250 9.08 13.31 4.99
N LEU A 251 8.34 12.22 4.99
CA LEU A 251 8.10 11.39 6.17
C LEU A 251 9.23 10.38 6.37
N GLU A 252 9.68 9.80 5.28
CA GLU A 252 10.80 8.86 5.23
C GLU A 252 11.53 8.98 3.89
N GLU A 253 12.83 8.75 3.90
CA GLU A 253 13.63 8.66 2.67
C GLU A 253 14.68 7.57 2.83
N LEU A 254 14.56 6.51 2.01
CA LEU A 254 15.44 5.35 1.97
C LEU A 254 16.25 5.34 0.67
N ALA A 255 17.14 4.37 0.53
CA ALA A 255 17.99 4.26 -0.66
C ALA A 255 17.20 4.12 -1.96
N GLN A 256 16.11 3.34 -1.97
CA GLN A 256 15.33 3.00 -3.16
C GLN A 256 13.94 3.65 -3.19
N THR A 257 13.43 4.10 -2.06
CA THR A 257 12.09 4.69 -1.94
C THR A 257 12.11 5.95 -1.10
N GLY A 258 11.01 6.67 -1.11
CA GLY A 258 10.75 7.75 -0.16
C GLY A 258 9.26 7.96 0.00
N ILE A 259 8.84 8.43 1.17
CA ILE A 259 7.46 8.71 1.50
C ILE A 259 7.30 10.20 1.83
N ALA A 260 6.35 10.87 1.21
CA ALA A 260 6.05 12.27 1.50
C ALA A 260 4.56 12.52 1.65
N TRP A 261 4.27 13.58 2.39
CA TRP A 261 2.95 14.11 2.64
C TRP A 261 2.75 15.44 1.93
N PHE A 262 1.66 15.51 1.17
CA PHE A 262 1.23 16.67 0.43
C PHE A 262 -0.19 17.07 0.84
N GLN A 263 -0.46 18.37 0.89
CA GLN A 263 -1.76 18.93 1.22
C GLN A 263 -2.26 19.80 0.07
N ARG A 264 -3.55 19.76 -0.21
CA ARG A 264 -4.17 20.68 -1.15
C ARG A 264 -4.18 22.10 -0.57
N LYS A 265 -3.86 23.10 -1.42
CA LYS A 265 -4.00 24.52 -1.09
C LYS A 265 -5.45 24.96 -1.05
#